data_1073e23ec06ad56c2d292fdf85ae6bc5
#
_entry.id   1073e23ec06ad56c2d292fdf85ae6bc5
#
_cell.length_a   1.000
_cell.length_b   1.000
_cell.length_c   1.000
_cell.angle_alpha   90.00
_cell.angle_beta   90.00
_cell.angle_gamma   90.00
#
_symmetry.space_group_name_H-M   'P 1'
#
loop_
_entity.id
_entity.type
_entity.pdbx_description
1 polymer ?
#
loop_
_entity_poly.entity_id
_entity_poly.type
_entity_poly.pdbx_seq_one_letter_code
_entity_poly.pdbx_strand_id
1 'polypeptide(L)'
;MTVIVVGDAAMDVVARHHSAIEHAGDSRADIALAVGGAGANTAAWLASLGVDTVLVGRVGDDMAGRQVRSELEALGVRCAFATDPTAPTCCVVVLVDSEGQRSMLADRGANARLAGPDLTVNLLETASHLHLSGYVLLDPASRDAGLEMLAAARGAGLTTSVDPQAALHIVQQGPETFLAMVAGVDLLLPNSDELTALTGSRDPGSAVQLLDHVGAVAVTTGPDGASWIDRVGRWDVPAVPATCVDSTGAGDAFDAGLLAAWLHGQPPLDVLRAGVTAGSKAVSHIGGQPQP
;
A
#
# COMPACT_ATOMS: atom_id res chain seq x y z
N MET A 1 20.38 4.01 -1.06
CA MET A 1 19.52 3.52 0.02
C MET A 1 18.46 2.66 -0.61
N THR A 2 18.35 1.39 -0.19
CA THR A 2 17.38 0.44 -0.74
C THR A 2 16.18 0.32 0.20
N VAL A 3 14.98 0.38 -0.36
CA VAL A 3 13.71 0.14 0.34
C VAL A 3 13.13 -1.20 -0.11
N ILE A 4 12.80 -2.06 0.83
CA ILE A 4 12.01 -3.26 0.60
C ILE A 4 10.54 -2.90 0.81
N VAL A 5 9.72 -3.17 -0.19
CA VAL A 5 8.26 -3.15 -0.05
C VAL A 5 7.78 -4.59 -0.01
N VAL A 6 7.00 -4.94 1.00
CA VAL A 6 6.34 -6.25 1.12
C VAL A 6 4.85 -6.05 0.92
N GLY A 7 4.26 -6.69 -0.07
CA GLY A 7 2.83 -6.52 -0.31
C GLY A 7 2.33 -7.16 -1.60
N ASP A 8 1.06 -6.92 -1.85
CA ASP A 8 0.33 -7.49 -2.97
C ASP A 8 0.79 -6.90 -4.31
N ALA A 9 0.94 -7.78 -5.28
CA ALA A 9 1.07 -7.47 -6.70
C ALA A 9 -0.07 -8.20 -7.44
N ALA A 10 -0.83 -7.49 -8.25
CA ALA A 10 -2.06 -7.98 -8.83
C ALA A 10 -2.22 -7.58 -10.30
N MET A 11 -3.03 -8.33 -11.02
CA MET A 11 -3.60 -7.91 -12.29
C MET A 11 -5.02 -7.41 -12.06
N ASP A 12 -5.26 -6.13 -12.35
CA ASP A 12 -6.58 -5.52 -12.27
C ASP A 12 -7.29 -5.61 -13.61
N VAL A 13 -8.52 -6.10 -13.61
CA VAL A 13 -9.43 -6.11 -14.74
C VAL A 13 -10.45 -4.99 -14.51
N VAL A 14 -10.20 -3.82 -15.06
CA VAL A 14 -11.09 -2.66 -14.91
C VAL A 14 -12.18 -2.73 -15.95
N ALA A 15 -13.43 -2.93 -15.53
CA ALA A 15 -14.60 -3.00 -16.38
C ALA A 15 -15.51 -1.77 -16.13
N ARG A 16 -15.49 -0.80 -17.05
CA ARG A 16 -16.37 0.37 -16.99
C ARG A 16 -17.66 0.07 -17.76
N HIS A 17 -18.77 -0.05 -17.02
CA HIS A 17 -20.08 -0.30 -17.60
C HIS A 17 -20.91 0.99 -17.64
N HIS A 18 -21.64 1.18 -18.74
CA HIS A 18 -22.40 2.41 -19.02
C HIS A 18 -23.90 2.29 -18.68
N SER A 19 -24.34 1.10 -18.30
CA SER A 19 -25.70 0.78 -17.88
C SER A 19 -25.67 -0.26 -16.76
N ALA A 20 -26.78 -0.50 -16.09
CA ALA A 20 -26.88 -1.57 -15.10
C ALA A 20 -26.46 -2.91 -15.71
N ILE A 21 -25.75 -3.70 -14.93
CA ILE A 21 -25.35 -5.06 -15.33
C ILE A 21 -26.59 -5.94 -15.36
N GLU A 22 -26.87 -6.58 -16.51
CA GLU A 22 -28.03 -7.44 -16.70
C GLU A 22 -27.84 -8.76 -15.93
N HIS A 23 -28.81 -9.11 -15.12
CA HIS A 23 -28.83 -10.41 -14.45
C HIS A 23 -29.07 -11.54 -15.48
N ALA A 24 -28.17 -12.52 -15.54
CA ALA A 24 -28.22 -13.64 -16.48
C ALA A 24 -28.24 -13.24 -17.96
N GLY A 25 -27.76 -12.05 -18.30
CA GLY A 25 -27.63 -11.51 -19.66
C GLY A 25 -26.24 -10.99 -19.98
N ASP A 26 -26.06 -10.46 -21.17
CA ASP A 26 -24.82 -9.88 -21.64
C ASP A 26 -24.82 -8.35 -21.49
N SER A 27 -23.92 -7.82 -20.70
CA SER A 27 -23.71 -6.37 -20.56
C SER A 27 -22.44 -5.93 -21.26
N ARG A 28 -22.47 -4.78 -21.94
CA ARG A 28 -21.29 -4.20 -22.58
C ARG A 28 -20.54 -3.33 -21.59
N ALA A 29 -19.20 -3.43 -21.61
CA ALA A 29 -18.30 -2.58 -20.84
C ALA A 29 -17.02 -2.30 -21.64
N ASP A 30 -16.36 -1.20 -21.31
CA ASP A 30 -14.98 -0.97 -21.71
C ASP A 30 -14.07 -1.68 -20.70
N ILE A 31 -13.22 -2.57 -21.19
CA ILE A 31 -12.36 -3.40 -20.34
C ILE A 31 -10.91 -3.05 -20.60
N ALA A 32 -10.17 -2.78 -19.52
CA ALA A 32 -8.73 -2.57 -19.52
C ALA A 32 -8.06 -3.48 -18.50
N LEU A 33 -6.83 -3.92 -18.80
CA LEU A 33 -5.96 -4.58 -17.85
C LEU A 33 -4.95 -3.57 -17.32
N ALA A 34 -4.67 -3.62 -16.03
CA ALA A 34 -3.68 -2.77 -15.38
C ALA A 34 -2.95 -3.57 -14.30
N VAL A 35 -1.71 -3.22 -14.02
CA VAL A 35 -1.03 -3.73 -12.83
C VAL A 35 -1.48 -2.94 -11.62
N GLY A 36 -1.85 -3.65 -10.56
CA GLY A 36 -2.33 -3.12 -9.29
C GLY A 36 -1.74 -3.88 -8.11
N GLY A 37 -2.39 -3.70 -6.96
CA GLY A 37 -1.93 -4.18 -5.66
C GLY A 37 -1.18 -3.09 -4.90
N ALA A 38 -1.52 -2.90 -3.63
CA ALA A 38 -0.98 -1.81 -2.82
C ALA A 38 0.56 -1.84 -2.72
N GLY A 39 1.15 -3.03 -2.52
CA GLY A 39 2.61 -3.16 -2.52
C GLY A 39 3.24 -2.77 -3.85
N ALA A 40 2.64 -3.19 -4.97
CA ALA A 40 3.13 -2.85 -6.30
C ALA A 40 3.01 -1.34 -6.60
N ASN A 41 1.91 -0.71 -6.21
CA ASN A 41 1.71 0.73 -6.36
C ASN A 41 2.74 1.53 -5.57
N THR A 42 2.89 1.24 -4.27
CA THR A 42 3.87 1.91 -3.40
C THR A 42 5.30 1.74 -3.95
N ALA A 43 5.65 0.52 -4.41
CA ALA A 43 6.97 0.26 -4.99
C ALA A 43 7.21 1.05 -6.28
N ALA A 44 6.21 1.10 -7.17
CA ALA A 44 6.29 1.87 -8.42
C ALA A 44 6.45 3.37 -8.16
N TRP A 45 5.69 3.93 -7.21
CA TRP A 45 5.82 5.32 -6.81
C TRP A 45 7.20 5.64 -6.20
N LEU A 46 7.71 4.79 -5.30
CA LEU A 46 9.07 4.93 -4.74
C LEU A 46 10.13 4.93 -5.86
N ALA A 47 10.05 3.98 -6.78
CA ALA A 47 10.97 3.91 -7.92
C ALA A 47 10.90 5.16 -8.79
N SER A 48 9.70 5.68 -9.09
CA SER A 48 9.50 6.92 -9.86
C SER A 48 10.08 8.16 -9.18
N LEU A 49 10.23 8.13 -7.86
CA LEU A 49 10.89 9.18 -7.06
C LEU A 49 12.40 8.97 -6.93
N GLY A 50 12.97 7.98 -7.63
CA GLY A 50 14.41 7.71 -7.65
C GLY A 50 14.91 6.89 -6.45
N VAL A 51 14.03 6.27 -5.69
CA VAL A 51 14.39 5.36 -4.60
C VAL A 51 14.70 3.98 -5.16
N ASP A 52 15.84 3.39 -4.81
CA ASP A 52 16.16 2.00 -5.14
C ASP A 52 15.20 1.05 -4.39
N THR A 53 14.27 0.45 -5.11
CA THR A 53 13.12 -0.24 -4.55
C THR A 53 13.08 -1.71 -4.95
N VAL A 54 12.86 -2.58 -3.97
CA VAL A 54 12.63 -4.02 -4.16
C VAL A 54 11.23 -4.35 -3.69
N LEU A 55 10.42 -4.93 -4.56
CA LEU A 55 9.11 -5.48 -4.18
C LEU A 55 9.24 -6.97 -3.91
N VAL A 56 8.96 -7.36 -2.67
CA VAL A 56 8.81 -8.75 -2.22
C VAL A 56 7.33 -9.09 -2.20
N GLY A 57 6.97 -10.13 -2.91
CA GLY A 57 5.60 -10.60 -3.04
C GLY A 57 5.57 -12.01 -3.64
N ARG A 58 4.38 -12.51 -3.95
CA ARG A 58 4.22 -13.83 -4.55
C ARG A 58 3.24 -13.78 -5.70
N VAL A 59 3.63 -14.32 -6.86
CA VAL A 59 2.82 -14.38 -8.08
C VAL A 59 2.69 -15.83 -8.57
N GLY A 60 1.69 -16.09 -9.37
CA GLY A 60 1.54 -17.42 -10.04
C GLY A 60 2.53 -17.62 -11.18
N ASP A 61 2.74 -18.88 -11.56
CA ASP A 61 3.45 -19.22 -12.81
C ASP A 61 2.50 -19.11 -14.02
N ASP A 62 1.99 -17.90 -14.25
CA ASP A 62 1.00 -17.63 -15.29
C ASP A 62 1.34 -16.36 -16.11
N MET A 63 0.48 -16.03 -17.07
CA MET A 63 0.66 -14.85 -17.92
C MET A 63 0.55 -13.55 -17.10
N ALA A 64 -0.36 -13.50 -16.14
CA ALA A 64 -0.58 -12.32 -15.30
C ALA A 64 0.65 -12.03 -14.44
N GLY A 65 1.26 -13.04 -13.81
CA GLY A 65 2.48 -12.87 -13.01
C GLY A 65 3.68 -12.38 -13.83
N ARG A 66 3.82 -12.90 -15.07
CA ARG A 66 4.86 -12.41 -16.00
C ARG A 66 4.63 -10.98 -16.43
N GLN A 67 3.37 -10.60 -16.72
CA GLN A 67 3.02 -9.23 -17.11
C GLN A 67 3.25 -8.25 -15.95
N VAL A 68 2.76 -8.56 -14.74
CA VAL A 68 2.97 -7.77 -13.53
C VAL A 68 4.46 -7.51 -13.29
N ARG A 69 5.29 -8.54 -13.36
CA ARG A 69 6.75 -8.40 -13.23
C ARG A 69 7.32 -7.46 -14.30
N SER A 70 6.98 -7.70 -15.56
CA SER A 70 7.53 -6.94 -16.69
C SER A 70 7.20 -5.45 -16.61
N GLU A 71 5.96 -5.09 -16.24
CA GLU A 71 5.54 -3.70 -16.13
C GLU A 71 6.22 -3.00 -14.95
N LEU A 72 6.32 -3.65 -13.79
CA LEU A 72 6.98 -3.09 -12.62
C LEU A 72 8.49 -2.90 -12.85
N GLU A 73 9.15 -3.86 -13.51
CA GLU A 73 10.56 -3.74 -13.88
C GLU A 73 10.79 -2.58 -14.87
N ALA A 74 9.85 -2.34 -15.80
CA ALA A 74 9.89 -1.20 -16.70
C ALA A 74 9.75 0.16 -15.97
N LEU A 75 9.09 0.18 -14.80
CA LEU A 75 8.99 1.34 -13.91
C LEU A 75 10.21 1.48 -12.97
N GLY A 76 11.19 0.57 -13.05
CA GLY A 76 12.40 0.62 -12.24
C GLY A 76 12.33 -0.13 -10.92
N VAL A 77 11.25 -0.90 -10.67
CA VAL A 77 11.13 -1.74 -9.47
C VAL A 77 11.91 -3.04 -9.66
N ARG A 78 12.72 -3.43 -8.69
CA ARG A 78 13.32 -4.76 -8.64
C ARG A 78 12.32 -5.77 -8.06
N CYS A 79 11.82 -6.70 -8.88
CA CYS A 79 10.81 -7.67 -8.46
C CYS A 79 11.45 -8.93 -7.85
N ALA A 80 11.45 -9.03 -6.52
CA ALA A 80 11.84 -10.24 -5.78
C ALA A 80 10.61 -11.14 -5.51
N PHE A 81 9.92 -11.53 -6.59
CA PHE A 81 8.74 -12.38 -6.45
C PHE A 81 9.09 -13.85 -6.28
N ALA A 82 8.50 -14.49 -5.28
CA ALA A 82 8.35 -15.94 -5.27
C ALA A 82 7.29 -16.33 -6.30
N THR A 83 7.51 -17.44 -6.99
CA THR A 83 6.58 -17.97 -7.99
C THR A 83 5.84 -19.19 -7.42
N ASP A 84 4.50 -19.11 -7.33
CA ASP A 84 3.68 -20.23 -6.89
C ASP A 84 3.32 -21.12 -8.09
N PRO A 85 3.62 -22.43 -8.05
CA PRO A 85 3.36 -23.32 -9.18
C PRO A 85 1.89 -23.73 -9.32
N THR A 86 1.03 -23.42 -8.35
CA THR A 86 -0.34 -23.94 -8.28
C THR A 86 -1.41 -22.88 -8.02
N ALA A 87 -1.06 -21.76 -7.39
CA ALA A 87 -1.98 -20.64 -7.21
C ALA A 87 -1.84 -19.67 -8.38
N PRO A 88 -2.94 -19.09 -8.89
CA PRO A 88 -2.88 -18.03 -9.89
C PRO A 88 -2.32 -16.74 -9.29
N THR A 89 -1.82 -15.86 -10.14
CA THR A 89 -1.53 -14.48 -9.74
C THR A 89 -2.80 -13.80 -9.23
N CYS A 90 -2.67 -12.95 -8.22
CA CYS A 90 -3.79 -12.15 -7.71
C CYS A 90 -4.47 -11.40 -8.85
N CYS A 91 -5.79 -11.47 -8.88
CA CYS A 91 -6.62 -10.77 -9.84
C CYS A 91 -7.74 -10.00 -9.13
N VAL A 92 -7.92 -8.74 -9.50
CA VAL A 92 -9.00 -7.89 -8.99
C VAL A 92 -9.86 -7.44 -10.15
N VAL A 93 -11.16 -7.79 -10.14
CA VAL A 93 -12.12 -7.23 -11.08
C VAL A 93 -12.68 -5.95 -10.47
N VAL A 94 -12.42 -4.83 -11.11
CA VAL A 94 -12.89 -3.50 -10.70
C VAL A 94 -14.05 -3.10 -11.60
N LEU A 95 -15.25 -3.17 -11.07
CA LEU A 95 -16.46 -2.69 -11.76
C LEU A 95 -16.60 -1.19 -11.50
N VAL A 96 -16.68 -0.40 -12.58
CA VAL A 96 -16.84 1.05 -12.51
C VAL A 96 -18.15 1.42 -13.19
N ASP A 97 -19.09 2.01 -12.45
CA ASP A 97 -20.37 2.42 -12.99
C ASP A 97 -20.32 3.78 -13.71
N SER A 98 -21.46 4.22 -14.24
CA SER A 98 -21.60 5.49 -14.97
C SER A 98 -21.36 6.73 -14.10
N GLU A 99 -21.44 6.59 -12.77
CA GLU A 99 -21.18 7.65 -11.79
C GLU A 99 -19.73 7.62 -11.29
N GLY A 100 -18.92 6.64 -11.76
CA GLY A 100 -17.54 6.45 -11.35
C GLY A 100 -17.39 5.69 -10.02
N GLN A 101 -18.49 5.14 -9.46
CA GLN A 101 -18.41 4.32 -8.25
C GLN A 101 -17.80 2.97 -8.57
N ARG A 102 -17.05 2.44 -7.60
CA ARG A 102 -16.29 1.20 -7.78
C ARG A 102 -16.78 0.09 -6.87
N SER A 103 -16.88 -1.10 -7.45
CA SER A 103 -17.03 -2.35 -6.71
C SER A 103 -15.90 -3.28 -7.09
N MET A 104 -15.25 -3.91 -6.12
CA MET A 104 -14.09 -4.76 -6.34
C MET A 104 -14.39 -6.20 -5.95
N LEU A 105 -14.00 -7.14 -6.81
CA LEU A 105 -14.00 -8.56 -6.56
C LEU A 105 -12.55 -9.03 -6.61
N ALA A 106 -12.00 -9.43 -5.48
CA ALA A 106 -10.59 -9.80 -5.37
C ALA A 106 -10.43 -11.31 -5.15
N ASP A 107 -9.60 -11.95 -5.98
CA ASP A 107 -8.98 -13.23 -5.70
C ASP A 107 -7.51 -12.99 -5.39
N ARG A 108 -7.11 -13.17 -4.14
CA ARG A 108 -5.72 -12.91 -3.72
C ARG A 108 -4.73 -13.94 -4.28
N GLY A 109 -5.18 -15.11 -4.72
CA GLY A 109 -4.33 -16.10 -5.37
C GLY A 109 -3.01 -16.35 -4.63
N ALA A 110 -1.90 -16.20 -5.35
CA ALA A 110 -0.56 -16.40 -4.80
C ALA A 110 -0.18 -15.42 -3.69
N ASN A 111 -0.71 -14.19 -3.66
CA ASN A 111 -0.45 -13.24 -2.57
C ASN A 111 -0.85 -13.80 -1.19
N ALA A 112 -1.92 -14.58 -1.13
CA ALA A 112 -2.34 -15.24 0.11
C ALA A 112 -1.38 -16.35 0.59
N ARG A 113 -0.42 -16.74 -0.25
CA ARG A 113 0.59 -17.77 0.05
C ARG A 113 1.97 -17.18 0.30
N LEU A 114 2.07 -15.87 0.51
CA LEU A 114 3.32 -15.23 0.91
C LEU A 114 3.88 -15.95 2.14
N ALA A 115 5.19 -16.21 2.16
CA ALA A 115 5.86 -16.96 3.21
C ALA A 115 7.12 -16.23 3.69
N GLY A 116 7.50 -16.38 4.97
CA GLY A 116 8.67 -15.73 5.55
C GLY A 116 9.94 -15.85 4.69
N PRO A 117 10.28 -17.05 4.16
CA PRO A 117 11.44 -17.24 3.28
C PRO A 117 11.42 -16.49 1.94
N ASP A 118 10.27 -15.92 1.52
CA ASP A 118 10.20 -15.09 0.31
C ASP A 118 11.01 -13.78 0.49
N LEU A 119 11.20 -13.32 1.73
CA LEU A 119 12.16 -12.28 2.10
C LEU A 119 13.53 -12.90 2.41
N THR A 120 14.46 -12.76 1.49
CA THR A 120 15.80 -13.38 1.64
C THR A 120 16.73 -12.54 2.52
N VAL A 121 17.70 -13.22 3.18
CA VAL A 121 18.71 -12.57 4.03
C VAL A 121 19.52 -11.53 3.25
N ASN A 122 19.88 -11.81 1.99
CA ASN A 122 20.65 -10.88 1.15
C ASN A 122 19.93 -9.55 0.91
N LEU A 123 18.59 -9.55 0.86
CA LEU A 123 17.81 -8.31 0.75
C LEU A 123 17.90 -7.50 2.03
N LEU A 124 17.80 -8.14 3.18
CA LEU A 124 17.92 -7.49 4.50
C LEU A 124 19.30 -6.87 4.72
N GLU A 125 20.37 -7.52 4.26
CA GLU A 125 21.75 -7.02 4.41
C GLU A 125 22.01 -5.74 3.58
N THR A 126 21.27 -5.52 2.52
CA THR A 126 21.49 -4.39 1.58
C THR A 126 20.47 -3.27 1.72
N ALA A 127 19.37 -3.52 2.41
CA ALA A 127 18.30 -2.56 2.60
C ALA A 127 18.51 -1.68 3.85
N SER A 128 17.83 -0.57 3.89
CA SER A 128 17.78 0.35 5.04
C SER A 128 16.38 0.46 5.65
N HIS A 129 15.36 0.04 4.90
CA HIS A 129 13.97 0.16 5.32
C HIS A 129 13.12 -0.97 4.74
N LEU A 130 12.09 -1.40 5.52
CA LEU A 130 11.04 -2.29 5.06
C LEU A 130 9.68 -1.62 5.27
N HIS A 131 8.96 -1.40 4.19
CA HIS A 131 7.54 -1.02 4.18
C HIS A 131 6.67 -2.26 3.95
N LEU A 132 5.62 -2.44 4.76
CA LEU A 132 4.70 -3.55 4.65
C LEU A 132 3.27 -3.08 4.45
N SER A 133 2.63 -3.57 3.40
CA SER A 133 1.20 -3.38 3.17
C SER A 133 0.38 -4.18 4.18
N GLY A 134 -0.56 -3.52 4.84
CA GLY A 134 -1.42 -4.08 5.88
C GLY A 134 -2.26 -5.27 5.41
N TYR A 135 -2.57 -5.37 4.12
CA TYR A 135 -3.25 -6.55 3.58
C TYR A 135 -2.54 -7.86 3.91
N VAL A 136 -1.20 -7.83 4.01
CA VAL A 136 -0.41 -9.01 4.42
C VAL A 136 -0.73 -9.45 5.85
N LEU A 137 -0.95 -8.49 6.77
CA LEU A 137 -1.29 -8.76 8.18
C LEU A 137 -2.77 -9.06 8.39
N LEU A 138 -3.63 -8.44 7.59
CA LEU A 138 -5.07 -8.56 7.72
C LEU A 138 -5.61 -9.90 7.20
N ASP A 139 -4.95 -10.50 6.20
CA ASP A 139 -5.31 -11.83 5.72
C ASP A 139 -4.69 -12.92 6.60
N PRO A 140 -5.50 -13.82 7.20
CA PRO A 140 -4.98 -14.91 8.02
C PRO A 140 -3.98 -15.82 7.33
N ALA A 141 -4.05 -15.94 5.99
CA ALA A 141 -3.19 -16.85 5.23
C ALA A 141 -1.76 -16.31 5.04
N SER A 142 -1.57 -14.98 4.99
CA SER A 142 -0.26 -14.33 4.83
C SER A 142 0.26 -13.65 6.10
N ARG A 143 -0.55 -13.58 7.15
CA ARG A 143 -0.25 -12.85 8.39
C ARG A 143 1.06 -13.26 9.03
N ASP A 144 1.26 -14.55 9.23
CA ASP A 144 2.46 -15.07 9.91
C ASP A 144 3.73 -14.68 9.11
N ALA A 145 3.67 -14.74 7.78
CA ALA A 145 4.76 -14.27 6.92
C ALA A 145 5.05 -12.78 7.12
N GLY A 146 4.03 -11.94 7.18
CA GLY A 146 4.19 -10.50 7.45
C GLY A 146 4.85 -10.22 8.80
N LEU A 147 4.43 -10.94 9.85
CA LEU A 147 5.02 -10.82 11.19
C LEU A 147 6.48 -11.28 11.21
N GLU A 148 6.80 -12.40 10.57
CA GLU A 148 8.17 -12.90 10.41
C GLU A 148 9.05 -11.90 9.67
N MET A 149 8.56 -11.30 8.58
CA MET A 149 9.29 -10.33 7.79
C MET A 149 9.55 -9.02 8.54
N LEU A 150 8.57 -8.50 9.29
CA LEU A 150 8.76 -7.34 10.18
C LEU A 150 9.80 -7.63 11.27
N ALA A 151 9.72 -8.82 11.88
CA ALA A 151 10.69 -9.22 12.90
C ALA A 151 12.11 -9.37 12.33
N ALA A 152 12.24 -9.96 11.14
CA ALA A 152 13.52 -10.12 10.44
C ALA A 152 14.13 -8.75 10.07
N ALA A 153 13.33 -7.81 9.55
CA ALA A 153 13.78 -6.47 9.21
C ALA A 153 14.32 -5.73 10.45
N ARG A 154 13.57 -5.74 11.56
CA ARG A 154 14.01 -5.16 12.83
C ARG A 154 15.25 -5.84 13.37
N GLY A 155 15.33 -7.19 13.29
CA GLY A 155 16.50 -7.95 13.69
C GLY A 155 17.76 -7.62 12.88
N ALA A 156 17.59 -7.22 11.64
CA ALA A 156 18.66 -6.74 10.76
C ALA A 156 18.99 -5.23 10.94
N GLY A 157 18.25 -4.51 11.80
CA GLY A 157 18.46 -3.09 12.08
C GLY A 157 17.83 -2.14 11.05
N LEU A 158 16.91 -2.63 10.21
CA LEU A 158 16.15 -1.79 9.31
C LEU A 158 15.10 -1.01 10.08
N THR A 159 14.80 0.21 9.64
CA THR A 159 13.55 0.88 10.03
C THR A 159 12.37 0.22 9.33
N THR A 160 11.17 0.35 9.92
CA THR A 160 9.96 -0.33 9.43
C THR A 160 8.78 0.63 9.34
N SER A 161 7.93 0.46 8.33
CA SER A 161 6.65 1.14 8.22
C SER A 161 5.53 0.20 7.80
N VAL A 162 4.31 0.54 8.20
CA VAL A 162 3.10 -0.22 7.82
C VAL A 162 2.00 0.77 7.41
N ASP A 163 1.39 0.53 6.25
CA ASP A 163 0.11 1.12 5.89
C ASP A 163 -1.01 0.13 6.26
N PRO A 164 -1.98 0.48 7.12
CA PRO A 164 -3.03 -0.43 7.55
C PRO A 164 -3.97 -0.93 6.44
N GLN A 165 -4.17 -0.16 5.36
CA GLN A 165 -4.88 -0.48 4.11
C GLN A 165 -6.40 -0.64 4.18
N ALA A 166 -6.99 -1.24 5.22
CA ALA A 166 -8.40 -1.62 5.18
C ALA A 166 -9.12 -1.50 6.54
N ALA A 167 -9.76 -0.37 6.76
CA ALA A 167 -10.49 -0.07 8.01
C ALA A 167 -11.50 -1.17 8.39
N LEU A 168 -12.27 -1.68 7.42
CA LEU A 168 -13.25 -2.75 7.70
C LEU A 168 -12.60 -4.02 8.25
N HIS A 169 -11.48 -4.43 7.70
CA HIS A 169 -10.76 -5.63 8.16
C HIS A 169 -10.14 -5.42 9.55
N ILE A 170 -9.66 -4.20 9.85
CA ILE A 170 -9.19 -3.83 11.20
C ILE A 170 -10.32 -3.98 12.21
N VAL A 171 -11.51 -3.45 11.89
CA VAL A 171 -12.70 -3.59 12.77
C VAL A 171 -13.08 -5.06 12.97
N GLN A 172 -13.11 -5.85 11.90
CA GLN A 172 -13.47 -7.27 11.95
C GLN A 172 -12.48 -8.10 12.78
N GLN A 173 -11.21 -7.78 12.69
CA GLN A 173 -10.14 -8.49 13.41
C GLN A 173 -10.00 -8.02 14.86
N GLY A 174 -10.44 -6.80 15.14
CA GLY A 174 -10.25 -6.06 16.39
C GLY A 174 -9.01 -5.15 16.34
N PRO A 175 -9.17 -3.85 16.66
CA PRO A 175 -8.08 -2.87 16.59
C PRO A 175 -6.89 -3.25 17.47
N GLU A 176 -7.11 -3.73 18.68
CA GLU A 176 -6.06 -4.19 19.62
C GLU A 176 -5.22 -5.33 19.02
N THR A 177 -5.85 -6.23 18.26
CA THR A 177 -5.14 -7.33 17.59
C THR A 177 -4.22 -6.76 16.51
N PHE A 178 -4.68 -5.80 15.72
CA PHE A 178 -3.86 -5.15 14.70
C PHE A 178 -2.71 -4.35 15.34
N LEU A 179 -2.98 -3.58 16.39
CA LEU A 179 -1.97 -2.81 17.12
C LEU A 179 -0.89 -3.71 17.73
N ALA A 180 -1.26 -4.88 18.23
CA ALA A 180 -0.28 -5.86 18.72
C ALA A 180 0.64 -6.37 17.59
N MET A 181 0.12 -6.56 16.36
CA MET A 181 0.91 -7.00 15.21
C MET A 181 1.92 -5.95 14.74
N VAL A 182 1.57 -4.66 14.80
CA VAL A 182 2.45 -3.55 14.39
C VAL A 182 3.28 -2.97 15.52
N ALA A 183 3.23 -3.56 16.72
CA ALA A 183 3.97 -3.07 17.87
C ALA A 183 5.48 -3.02 17.59
N GLY A 184 6.10 -1.86 17.83
CA GLY A 184 7.52 -1.58 17.58
C GLY A 184 7.85 -1.22 16.12
N VAL A 185 6.86 -0.97 15.27
CA VAL A 185 7.03 -0.37 13.94
C VAL A 185 7.40 1.11 14.11
N ASP A 186 8.34 1.61 13.29
CA ASP A 186 8.81 2.99 13.41
C ASP A 186 7.77 3.99 12.90
N LEU A 187 6.99 3.64 11.87
CA LEU A 187 6.01 4.54 11.25
C LEU A 187 4.74 3.79 10.83
N LEU A 188 3.59 4.26 11.27
CA LEU A 188 2.27 3.81 10.84
C LEU A 188 1.61 4.87 9.97
N LEU A 189 0.95 4.47 8.87
CA LEU A 189 0.48 5.35 7.81
C LEU A 189 -1.04 5.21 7.56
N PRO A 190 -1.91 5.43 8.57
CA PRO A 190 -3.35 5.27 8.39
C PRO A 190 -3.98 6.43 7.63
N ASN A 191 -5.05 6.15 6.89
CA ASN A 191 -6.02 7.15 6.49
C ASN A 191 -7.04 7.44 7.61
N SER A 192 -7.95 8.41 7.39
CA SER A 192 -8.97 8.80 8.39
C SER A 192 -9.91 7.66 8.79
N ASP A 193 -10.23 6.74 7.89
CA ASP A 193 -11.14 5.63 8.18
C ASP A 193 -10.41 4.54 8.99
N GLU A 194 -9.17 4.27 8.65
CA GLU A 194 -8.30 3.35 9.41
C GLU A 194 -7.95 3.92 10.79
N LEU A 195 -7.66 5.23 10.88
CA LEU A 195 -7.49 5.90 12.16
C LEU A 195 -8.74 5.74 13.04
N THR A 196 -9.93 5.92 12.43
CA THR A 196 -11.21 5.71 13.15
C THR A 196 -11.36 4.27 13.60
N ALA A 197 -10.99 3.30 12.76
CA ALA A 197 -11.01 1.89 13.14
C ALA A 197 -10.06 1.56 14.30
N LEU A 198 -8.90 2.23 14.36
CA LEU A 198 -7.87 1.99 15.37
C LEU A 198 -8.12 2.74 16.70
N THR A 199 -8.71 3.95 16.66
CA THR A 199 -8.81 4.85 17.81
C THR A 199 -10.24 5.19 18.23
N GLY A 200 -11.22 4.87 17.37
CA GLY A 200 -12.61 5.30 17.54
C GLY A 200 -12.86 6.77 17.16
N SER A 201 -11.87 7.50 16.64
CA SER A 201 -11.97 8.92 16.32
C SER A 201 -11.38 9.24 14.94
N ARG A 202 -12.02 10.14 14.20
CA ARG A 202 -11.52 10.66 12.92
C ARG A 202 -10.56 11.84 13.06
N ASP A 203 -10.47 12.44 14.26
CA ASP A 203 -9.53 13.52 14.52
C ASP A 203 -8.08 12.99 14.48
N PRO A 204 -7.20 13.54 13.61
CA PRO A 204 -5.80 13.15 13.57
C PRO A 204 -5.09 13.23 14.91
N GLY A 205 -5.50 14.13 15.82
CA GLY A 205 -4.97 14.21 17.18
C GLY A 205 -5.15 12.93 18.01
N SER A 206 -6.13 12.09 17.68
CA SER A 206 -6.32 10.81 18.35
C SER A 206 -5.19 9.81 18.09
N ALA A 207 -4.38 10.00 17.02
CA ALA A 207 -3.23 9.17 16.70
C ALA A 207 -2.16 9.17 17.83
N VAL A 208 -2.19 10.13 18.75
CA VAL A 208 -1.31 10.11 19.94
C VAL A 208 -1.46 8.80 20.74
N GLN A 209 -2.64 8.19 20.74
CA GLN A 209 -2.89 6.91 21.43
C GLN A 209 -2.11 5.75 20.80
N LEU A 210 -1.78 5.84 19.50
CA LEU A 210 -1.05 4.81 18.76
C LEU A 210 0.46 4.83 19.09
N LEU A 211 0.96 5.93 19.67
CA LEU A 211 2.39 6.08 20.02
C LEU A 211 2.84 5.16 21.17
N ASP A 212 1.92 4.47 21.84
CA ASP A 212 2.25 3.41 22.77
C ASP A 212 2.68 2.13 22.05
N HIS A 213 2.33 2.00 20.76
CA HIS A 213 2.61 0.84 19.92
C HIS A 213 3.69 1.12 18.85
N VAL A 214 3.71 2.35 18.28
CA VAL A 214 4.58 2.71 17.15
C VAL A 214 5.40 3.97 17.43
N GLY A 215 6.45 4.19 16.61
CA GLY A 215 7.35 5.34 16.78
C GLY A 215 6.72 6.67 16.40
N ALA A 216 6.04 6.70 15.26
CA ALA A 216 5.32 7.86 14.71
C ALA A 216 4.11 7.41 13.89
N VAL A 217 3.19 8.34 13.64
CA VAL A 217 2.00 8.12 12.82
C VAL A 217 1.88 9.27 11.82
N ALA A 218 1.67 8.94 10.54
CA ALA A 218 1.31 9.93 9.52
C ALA A 218 -0.10 9.63 9.01
N VAL A 219 -1.04 10.51 9.29
CA VAL A 219 -2.47 10.33 8.98
C VAL A 219 -2.82 11.09 7.70
N THR A 220 -3.39 10.42 6.70
CA THR A 220 -3.98 11.09 5.54
C THR A 220 -5.45 11.42 5.78
N THR A 221 -5.87 12.66 5.40
CA THR A 221 -7.24 13.16 5.56
C THR A 221 -7.87 13.52 4.20
N GLY A 222 -7.41 12.89 3.14
CA GLY A 222 -7.89 13.13 1.77
C GLY A 222 -7.70 14.59 1.34
N PRO A 223 -8.78 15.31 0.94
CA PRO A 223 -8.68 16.68 0.48
C PRO A 223 -8.27 17.69 1.57
N ASP A 224 -8.32 17.31 2.84
CA ASP A 224 -7.93 18.17 3.97
C ASP A 224 -6.42 18.14 4.22
N GLY A 225 -5.69 17.17 3.65
CA GLY A 225 -4.23 17.09 3.75
C GLY A 225 -3.73 15.92 4.58
N ALA A 226 -2.72 16.18 5.43
CA ALA A 226 -2.12 15.13 6.26
C ALA A 226 -1.53 15.69 7.56
N SER A 227 -1.42 14.80 8.56
CA SER A 227 -0.85 15.10 9.88
C SER A 227 0.26 14.11 10.21
N TRP A 228 1.37 14.57 10.76
CA TRP A 228 2.40 13.76 11.41
C TRP A 228 2.29 13.91 12.91
N ILE A 229 2.31 12.81 13.63
CA ILE A 229 2.23 12.75 15.08
C ILE A 229 3.36 11.86 15.60
N ASP A 230 4.19 12.39 16.48
CA ASP A 230 5.20 11.65 17.21
C ASP A 230 5.29 12.15 18.67
N ARG A 231 6.28 11.64 19.43
CA ARG A 231 6.49 12.04 20.85
C ARG A 231 6.97 13.47 21.02
N VAL A 232 7.41 14.14 19.93
CA VAL A 232 7.87 15.54 19.96
C VAL A 232 6.71 16.50 19.74
N GLY A 233 5.74 16.12 18.87
CA GLY A 233 4.60 16.98 18.60
C GLY A 233 3.71 16.50 17.44
N ARG A 234 2.91 17.45 16.95
CA ARG A 234 2.04 17.29 15.79
C ARG A 234 2.36 18.36 14.75
N TRP A 235 2.40 17.99 13.51
CA TRP A 235 2.54 18.85 12.34
C TRP A 235 1.44 18.54 11.34
N ASP A 236 0.89 19.58 10.73
CA ASP A 236 -0.21 19.45 9.76
C ASP A 236 0.17 20.19 8.47
N VAL A 237 -0.21 19.62 7.32
CA VAL A 237 -0.10 20.26 6.02
C VAL A 237 -1.42 20.12 5.26
N PRO A 238 -1.86 21.15 4.51
CA PRO A 238 -3.02 21.03 3.64
C PRO A 238 -2.69 20.13 2.44
N ALA A 239 -3.73 19.58 1.82
CA ALA A 239 -3.57 18.89 0.54
C ALA A 239 -3.10 19.87 -0.55
N VAL A 240 -2.35 19.34 -1.52
CA VAL A 240 -2.05 20.08 -2.75
C VAL A 240 -3.29 20.04 -3.63
N PRO A 241 -3.79 21.19 -4.11
CA PRO A 241 -4.96 21.23 -4.98
C PRO A 241 -4.75 20.41 -6.26
N ALA A 242 -5.67 19.50 -6.56
CA ALA A 242 -5.66 18.69 -7.78
C ALA A 242 -7.10 18.41 -8.23
N THR A 243 -7.26 18.18 -9.53
CA THR A 243 -8.52 17.65 -10.06
C THR A 243 -8.52 16.14 -9.87
N CYS A 244 -9.41 15.62 -9.03
CA CYS A 244 -9.52 14.18 -8.82
C CYS A 244 -10.18 13.53 -10.04
N VAL A 245 -9.40 12.74 -10.78
CA VAL A 245 -9.85 11.88 -11.88
C VAL A 245 -10.09 10.47 -11.37
N ASP A 246 -9.18 9.98 -10.53
CA ASP A 246 -9.20 8.64 -9.96
C ASP A 246 -8.44 8.63 -8.62
N SER A 247 -9.05 8.17 -7.54
CA SER A 247 -8.40 8.12 -6.22
C SER A 247 -7.63 6.82 -5.95
N THR A 248 -7.57 5.91 -6.92
CA THR A 248 -6.83 4.64 -6.78
C THR A 248 -5.35 4.91 -6.58
N GLY A 249 -4.75 4.27 -5.58
CA GLY A 249 -3.32 4.38 -5.31
C GLY A 249 -2.87 5.72 -4.72
N ALA A 250 -3.80 6.63 -4.38
CA ALA A 250 -3.42 7.91 -3.77
C ALA A 250 -2.73 7.75 -2.41
N GLY A 251 -3.17 6.79 -1.60
CA GLY A 251 -2.51 6.39 -0.35
C GLY A 251 -1.12 5.82 -0.61
N ASP A 252 -1.02 4.86 -1.53
CA ASP A 252 0.25 4.24 -1.93
C ASP A 252 1.27 5.29 -2.43
N ALA A 253 0.80 6.26 -3.20
CA ALA A 253 1.62 7.39 -3.67
C ALA A 253 2.04 8.34 -2.54
N PHE A 254 1.11 8.65 -1.62
CA PHE A 254 1.40 9.44 -0.44
C PHE A 254 2.49 8.77 0.40
N ASP A 255 2.35 7.48 0.68
CA ASP A 255 3.31 6.69 1.44
C ASP A 255 4.69 6.70 0.78
N ALA A 256 4.75 6.49 -0.54
CA ALA A 256 5.99 6.54 -1.28
C ALA A 256 6.68 7.91 -1.20
N GLY A 257 5.94 9.00 -1.40
CA GLY A 257 6.47 10.36 -1.31
C GLY A 257 6.97 10.69 0.10
N LEU A 258 6.18 10.30 1.11
CA LEU A 258 6.50 10.48 2.51
C LEU A 258 7.74 9.68 2.90
N LEU A 259 7.79 8.39 2.56
CA LEU A 259 8.92 7.50 2.86
C LEU A 259 10.21 7.98 2.19
N ALA A 260 10.14 8.41 0.92
CA ALA A 260 11.30 8.95 0.22
C ALA A 260 11.92 10.15 0.97
N ALA A 261 11.11 11.07 1.49
CA ALA A 261 11.57 12.22 2.26
C ALA A 261 12.05 11.84 3.68
N TRP A 262 11.26 11.00 4.37
CA TRP A 262 11.56 10.59 5.74
C TRP A 262 12.88 9.83 5.86
N LEU A 263 13.12 8.91 4.95
CA LEU A 263 14.35 8.12 4.91
C LEU A 263 15.60 8.95 4.57
N HIS A 264 15.43 10.15 4.01
CA HIS A 264 16.51 11.14 3.85
C HIS A 264 16.67 12.05 5.07
N GLY A 265 15.96 11.79 6.18
CA GLY A 265 16.06 12.57 7.41
C GLY A 265 15.46 13.96 7.34
N GLN A 266 14.51 14.20 6.44
CA GLN A 266 13.83 15.48 6.34
C GLN A 266 12.91 15.72 7.56
N PRO A 267 12.66 16.99 7.93
CA PRO A 267 11.77 17.30 9.04
C PRO A 267 10.31 16.97 8.72
N PRO A 268 9.43 16.71 9.73
CA PRO A 268 8.07 16.26 9.55
C PRO A 268 7.22 17.06 8.55
N LEU A 269 7.36 18.39 8.51
CA LEU A 269 6.62 19.23 7.56
C LEU A 269 7.02 18.96 6.11
N ASP A 270 8.28 18.72 5.83
CA ASP A 270 8.77 18.46 4.47
C ASP A 270 8.45 17.02 4.06
N VAL A 271 8.49 16.09 5.01
CA VAL A 271 8.03 14.70 4.85
C VAL A 271 6.55 14.66 4.45
N LEU A 272 5.69 15.37 5.19
CA LEU A 272 4.26 15.47 4.84
C LEU A 272 4.02 16.14 3.48
N ARG A 273 4.75 17.23 3.17
CA ARG A 273 4.63 17.90 1.87
C ARG A 273 4.98 17.00 0.71
N ALA A 274 6.00 16.17 0.85
CA ALA A 274 6.37 15.18 -0.16
C ALA A 274 5.24 14.16 -0.36
N GLY A 275 4.66 13.64 0.73
CA GLY A 275 3.53 12.72 0.68
C GLY A 275 2.30 13.32 0.00
N VAL A 276 1.80 14.49 0.45
CA VAL A 276 0.62 15.11 -0.16
C VAL A 276 0.85 15.51 -1.63
N THR A 277 2.09 15.84 -2.01
CA THR A 277 2.44 16.13 -3.41
C THR A 277 2.33 14.89 -4.29
N ALA A 278 2.85 13.75 -3.83
CA ALA A 278 2.77 12.49 -4.55
C ALA A 278 1.30 11.99 -4.65
N GLY A 279 0.55 12.03 -3.55
CA GLY A 279 -0.87 11.68 -3.53
C GLY A 279 -1.72 12.56 -4.46
N SER A 280 -1.48 13.89 -4.47
CA SER A 280 -2.14 14.81 -5.40
C SER A 280 -1.82 14.53 -6.86
N LYS A 281 -0.59 14.11 -7.17
CA LYS A 281 -0.21 13.69 -8.51
C LYS A 281 -0.93 12.40 -8.91
N ALA A 282 -1.06 11.44 -8.00
CA ALA A 282 -1.75 10.18 -8.25
C ALA A 282 -3.22 10.40 -8.61
N VAL A 283 -3.96 11.24 -7.90
CA VAL A 283 -5.39 11.46 -8.17
C VAL A 283 -5.68 12.16 -9.49
N SER A 284 -4.68 12.71 -10.18
CA SER A 284 -4.85 13.47 -11.43
C SER A 284 -4.93 12.60 -12.69
N HIS A 285 -4.77 11.29 -12.58
CA HIS A 285 -4.84 10.33 -13.69
C HIS A 285 -5.54 9.03 -13.28
N ILE A 286 -5.82 8.16 -14.24
CA ILE A 286 -6.48 6.87 -14.01
C ILE A 286 -5.41 5.83 -13.64
N GLY A 287 -5.70 5.00 -12.63
CA GLY A 287 -4.86 3.89 -12.16
C GLY A 287 -3.97 4.27 -10.97
N GLY A 288 -3.51 3.25 -10.25
CA GLY A 288 -2.76 3.42 -8.98
C GLY A 288 -1.26 3.67 -9.16
N GLN A 289 -0.70 3.47 -10.35
CA GLN A 289 0.73 3.58 -10.60
C GLN A 289 1.12 4.92 -11.26
N PRO A 290 2.39 5.38 -11.08
CA PRO A 290 2.86 6.59 -11.74
C PRO A 290 2.82 6.42 -13.27
N GLN A 291 2.47 7.48 -13.97
CA GLN A 291 2.59 7.52 -15.43
C GLN A 291 4.04 7.87 -15.83
N PRO A 292 4.54 7.30 -16.95
CA PRO A 292 5.88 7.56 -17.46
C PRO A 292 6.17 9.02 -17.77
#